data_9aea0e3f1e9275c2724758653aa607fc
#
_entry.id   9aea0e3f1e9275c2724758653aa607fc
#
_cell.length_a   1.000
_cell.length_b   1.000
_cell.length_c   1.000
_cell.angle_alpha   90.00
_cell.angle_beta   90.00
_cell.angle_gamma   90.00
#
_symmetry.space_group_name_H-M   'P 1'
#
loop_
_entity.id
_entity.type
_entity.pdbx_description
1 polymer ?
#
loop_
_entity_poly.entity_id
_entity_poly.type
_entity_poly.pdbx_seq_one_letter_code
_entity_poly.pdbx_strand_id
1 'polypeptide(L)'
;MSFQIDMIFAIILFAIGLYGVTTKADFLKIFFSLEMLLNAVILVLASSAYHFGMTQNLAIAYIVIVIATLEAAAGVLIFLLSNRLTKEVIPDRLDEGGKYND
;
A
#
# COMPACT_ATOMS: atom_id res chain seq x y z
N MET A 1 22.97 9.59 0.18
CA MET A 1 22.18 10.82 0.38
C MET A 1 22.22 11.23 1.83
N SER A 2 21.93 12.49 2.12
CA SER A 2 21.89 12.92 3.51
C SER A 2 20.65 12.40 4.21
N PHE A 3 20.70 12.32 5.52
CA PHE A 3 19.56 11.91 6.33
C PHE A 3 18.37 12.86 6.13
N GLN A 4 18.64 14.15 6.03
CA GLN A 4 17.60 15.15 5.83
C GLN A 4 16.84 14.93 4.52
N ILE A 5 17.56 14.62 3.45
CA ILE A 5 16.93 14.34 2.14
C ILE A 5 16.07 13.08 2.24
N ASP A 6 16.58 12.05 2.90
CA ASP A 6 15.83 10.81 3.09
C ASP A 6 14.54 11.08 3.89
N MET A 7 14.63 11.92 4.91
CA MET A 7 13.44 12.25 5.71
C MET A 7 12.43 13.06 4.91
N ILE A 8 12.89 13.94 4.03
CA ILE A 8 11.98 14.70 3.16
C ILE A 8 11.22 13.75 2.25
N PHE A 9 11.91 12.80 1.62
CA PHE A 9 11.26 11.80 0.79
C PHE A 9 10.28 10.94 1.59
N ALA A 10 10.67 10.54 2.79
CA ALA A 10 9.79 9.75 3.66
C ALA A 10 8.52 10.51 4.02
N ILE A 11 8.64 11.78 4.34
CA ILE A 11 7.48 12.63 4.67
C ILE A 11 6.57 12.77 3.47
N ILE A 12 7.13 12.97 2.28
CA ILE A 12 6.34 13.08 1.05
C ILE A 12 5.60 11.79 0.77
N LEU A 13 6.30 10.65 0.86
CA LEU A 13 5.66 9.34 0.65
C LEU A 13 4.55 9.10 1.67
N PHE A 14 4.81 9.43 2.92
CA PHE A 14 3.82 9.28 3.98
C PHE A 14 2.60 10.15 3.72
N ALA A 15 2.82 11.40 3.34
CA ALA A 15 1.73 12.34 3.06
C ALA A 15 0.87 11.86 1.89
N ILE A 16 1.51 11.38 0.81
CA ILE A 16 0.79 10.87 -0.35
C ILE A 16 -0.01 9.62 0.04
N GLY A 17 0.60 8.71 0.79
CA GLY A 17 -0.08 7.51 1.24
C GLY A 17 -1.27 7.83 2.14
N LEU A 18 -1.08 8.75 3.08
CA LEU A 18 -2.13 9.15 3.98
C LEU A 18 -3.30 9.80 3.22
N TYR A 19 -2.99 10.67 2.27
CA TYR A 19 -4.00 11.27 1.42
C TYR A 19 -4.80 10.20 0.67
N GLY A 20 -4.10 9.23 0.09
CA GLY A 20 -4.77 8.18 -0.66
C GLY A 20 -5.68 7.31 0.19
N VAL A 21 -5.28 7.01 1.43
CA VAL A 21 -6.10 6.21 2.34
C VAL A 21 -7.36 6.96 2.76
N THR A 22 -7.26 8.28 2.92
CA THR A 22 -8.35 9.06 3.50
C THR A 22 -9.34 9.62 2.48
N THR A 23 -9.01 9.60 1.18
CA THR A 23 -9.82 10.32 0.21
C THR A 23 -10.75 9.45 -0.63
N LYS A 24 -10.60 8.13 -0.61
CA LYS A 24 -11.41 7.33 -1.51
C LYS A 24 -11.49 5.89 -1.03
N ALA A 25 -12.61 5.24 -1.33
CA ALA A 25 -12.88 3.87 -0.89
C ALA A 25 -12.52 2.82 -1.94
N ASP A 26 -11.83 3.18 -3.01
CA ASP A 26 -11.39 2.22 -4.01
C ASP A 26 -10.33 1.30 -3.43
N PHE A 27 -10.52 -0.02 -3.56
CA PHE A 27 -9.61 -1.00 -2.97
C PHE A 27 -8.17 -0.82 -3.43
N LEU A 28 -7.95 -0.70 -4.74
CA LEU A 28 -6.58 -0.56 -5.26
C LEU A 28 -5.92 0.71 -4.77
N LYS A 29 -6.66 1.81 -4.73
CA LYS A 29 -6.11 3.07 -4.26
C LYS A 29 -5.71 2.98 -2.80
N ILE A 30 -6.56 2.41 -1.97
CA ILE A 30 -6.26 2.23 -0.55
C ILE A 30 -5.07 1.29 -0.39
N PHE A 31 -5.04 0.20 -1.15
CA PHE A 31 -3.97 -0.78 -1.07
C PHE A 31 -2.62 -0.15 -1.42
N PHE A 32 -2.53 0.55 -2.55
CA PHE A 32 -1.28 1.19 -2.96
C PHE A 32 -0.90 2.31 -2.00
N SER A 33 -1.88 3.01 -1.44
CA SER A 33 -1.61 4.06 -0.46
C SER A 33 -1.01 3.50 0.82
N LEU A 34 -1.51 2.36 1.29
CA LEU A 34 -0.92 1.67 2.43
C LEU A 34 0.50 1.21 2.13
N GLU A 35 0.76 0.74 0.90
CA GLU A 35 2.11 0.37 0.49
C GLU A 35 3.05 1.57 0.53
N MET A 36 2.58 2.75 0.14
CA MET A 36 3.39 3.96 0.22
C MET A 36 3.68 4.36 1.67
N LEU A 37 2.72 4.18 2.57
CA LEU A 37 2.94 4.42 3.99
C LEU A 37 4.03 3.48 4.53
N LEU A 38 3.96 2.19 4.16
CA LEU A 38 4.97 1.22 4.57
C LEU A 38 6.33 1.58 4.00
N ASN A 39 6.40 2.00 2.74
CA ASN A 39 7.66 2.42 2.13
C ASN A 39 8.26 3.61 2.86
N ALA A 40 7.44 4.55 3.30
CA ALA A 40 7.91 5.68 4.09
C ALA A 40 8.55 5.21 5.40
N VAL A 41 7.91 4.27 6.09
CA VAL A 41 8.44 3.70 7.33
C VAL A 41 9.76 2.98 7.07
N ILE A 42 9.82 2.18 6.01
CA ILE A 42 11.04 1.46 5.65
C ILE A 42 12.19 2.44 5.39
N LEU A 43 11.89 3.52 4.67
CA LEU A 43 12.91 4.54 4.37
C LEU A 43 13.44 5.18 5.65
N VAL A 44 12.57 5.52 6.59
CA VAL A 44 12.98 6.09 7.88
C VAL A 44 13.87 5.10 8.64
N LEU A 45 13.47 3.84 8.71
CA LEU A 45 14.23 2.83 9.43
C LEU A 45 15.58 2.58 8.78
N ALA A 46 15.59 2.42 7.46
CA ALA A 46 16.84 2.15 6.74
C ALA A 46 17.79 3.34 6.81
N SER A 47 17.28 4.55 6.66
CA SER A 47 18.11 5.76 6.72
C SER A 47 18.68 5.96 8.13
N SER A 48 17.87 5.71 9.14
CA SER A 48 18.34 5.79 10.53
C SER A 48 19.45 4.77 10.80
N ALA A 49 19.29 3.55 10.29
CA ALA A 49 20.30 2.52 10.43
C ALA A 49 21.60 2.91 9.75
N TYR A 50 21.51 3.45 8.55
CA TYR A 50 22.68 3.83 7.77
C TYR A 50 23.42 5.02 8.39
N HIS A 51 22.68 6.09 8.73
CA HIS A 51 23.30 7.33 9.15
C HIS A 51 23.71 7.36 10.61
N PHE A 52 23.04 6.58 11.46
CA PHE A 52 23.29 6.61 12.91
C PHE A 52 23.77 5.28 13.47
N GLY A 53 24.07 4.30 12.62
CA GLY A 53 24.56 3.01 13.06
C GLY A 53 23.54 2.20 13.86
N MET A 54 22.27 2.43 13.64
CA MET A 54 21.19 1.77 14.39
C MET A 54 20.83 0.44 13.74
N THR A 55 21.69 -0.57 13.94
CA THR A 55 21.52 -1.88 13.31
C THR A 55 20.20 -2.54 13.66
N GLN A 56 19.64 -2.26 14.82
CA GLN A 56 18.34 -2.74 15.21
C GLN A 56 17.25 -2.25 14.26
N ASN A 57 17.35 -1.00 13.83
CA ASN A 57 16.41 -0.45 12.87
C ASN A 57 16.51 -1.13 11.51
N LEU A 58 17.69 -1.58 11.14
CA LEU A 58 17.88 -2.32 9.91
C LEU A 58 17.17 -3.67 9.96
N ALA A 59 17.28 -4.38 11.09
CA ALA A 59 16.58 -5.64 11.29
C ALA A 59 15.06 -5.46 11.21
N ILE A 60 14.54 -4.41 11.85
CA ILE A 60 13.12 -4.08 11.78
C ILE A 60 12.71 -3.74 10.36
N ALA A 61 13.54 -3.02 9.62
CA ALA A 61 13.27 -2.69 8.23
C ALA A 61 13.13 -3.95 7.37
N TYR A 62 14.00 -4.93 7.57
CA TYR A 62 13.89 -6.21 6.86
C TYR A 62 12.57 -6.92 7.17
N ILE A 63 12.18 -6.94 8.44
CA ILE A 63 10.91 -7.55 8.82
C ILE A 63 9.74 -6.84 8.15
N VAL A 64 9.77 -5.52 8.14
CA VAL A 64 8.71 -4.74 7.50
C VAL A 64 8.67 -5.01 6.00
N ILE A 65 9.83 -5.11 5.35
CA ILE A 65 9.90 -5.43 3.91
C ILE A 65 9.28 -6.80 3.64
N VAL A 66 9.58 -7.79 4.44
CA VAL A 66 9.00 -9.14 4.27
C VAL A 66 7.49 -9.08 4.43
N ILE A 67 7.01 -8.42 5.46
CA ILE A 67 5.58 -8.28 5.70
C ILE A 67 4.92 -7.53 4.54
N ALA A 68 5.49 -6.43 4.10
CA ALA A 68 4.96 -5.64 2.99
C ALA A 68 4.90 -6.46 1.70
N THR A 69 5.92 -7.27 1.44
CA THR A 69 5.95 -8.14 0.25
C THR A 69 4.84 -9.17 0.32
N LEU A 70 4.66 -9.81 1.48
CA LEU A 70 3.59 -10.79 1.67
C LEU A 70 2.22 -10.14 1.54
N GLU A 71 2.05 -8.96 2.10
CA GLU A 71 0.79 -8.21 1.99
C GLU A 71 0.51 -7.82 0.54
N ALA A 72 1.54 -7.39 -0.20
CA ALA A 72 1.38 -7.04 -1.60
C ALA A 72 0.92 -8.24 -2.42
N ALA A 73 1.56 -9.40 -2.21
CA ALA A 73 1.18 -10.62 -2.91
C ALA A 73 -0.25 -11.03 -2.55
N ALA A 74 -0.57 -11.02 -1.26
CA ALA A 74 -1.91 -11.39 -0.79
C ALA A 74 -2.95 -10.40 -1.30
N GLY A 75 -2.65 -9.11 -1.27
CA GLY A 75 -3.58 -8.08 -1.73
C GLY A 75 -3.89 -8.19 -3.21
N VAL A 76 -2.86 -8.43 -4.03
CA VAL A 76 -3.07 -8.62 -5.46
C VAL A 76 -3.90 -9.87 -5.71
N LEU A 77 -3.61 -10.96 -5.00
CA LEU A 77 -4.36 -12.20 -5.15
C LEU A 77 -5.82 -12.00 -4.75
N ILE A 78 -6.06 -11.35 -3.62
CA ILE A 78 -7.42 -11.07 -3.16
C ILE A 78 -8.16 -10.20 -4.17
N PHE A 79 -7.50 -9.19 -4.69
CA PHE A 79 -8.09 -8.31 -5.70
C PHE A 79 -8.47 -9.09 -6.95
N LEU A 80 -7.57 -9.95 -7.44
CA LEU A 80 -7.83 -10.73 -8.65
C LEU A 80 -8.96 -11.72 -8.44
N LEU A 81 -9.00 -12.38 -7.29
CA LEU A 81 -10.08 -13.31 -6.97
C LEU A 81 -11.41 -12.59 -6.82
N SER A 82 -11.42 -11.48 -6.12
CA SER A 82 -12.64 -10.68 -5.95
C SER A 82 -13.16 -10.19 -7.30
N ASN A 83 -12.26 -9.72 -8.15
CA ASN A 83 -12.62 -9.24 -9.47
C ASN A 83 -13.19 -10.37 -10.33
N ARG A 84 -12.60 -11.56 -10.23
CA ARG A 84 -13.08 -12.73 -10.97
C ARG A 84 -14.47 -13.16 -10.50
N LEU A 85 -14.67 -13.22 -9.19
CA LEU A 85 -15.98 -13.56 -8.62
C LEU A 85 -17.02 -12.54 -9.01
N THR A 86 -16.67 -11.27 -8.99
CA THR A 86 -17.56 -10.19 -9.41
C THR A 86 -17.97 -10.36 -10.85
N LYS A 87 -17.03 -10.72 -11.73
CA LYS A 87 -17.34 -10.93 -13.14
C LYS A 87 -18.24 -12.15 -13.37
N GLU A 88 -18.15 -13.15 -12.52
CA GLU A 88 -18.96 -14.35 -12.66
C GLU A 88 -20.37 -14.17 -12.11
N VAL A 89 -20.51 -13.42 -11.04
CA VAL A 89 -21.79 -13.30 -10.32
C VAL A 89 -22.46 -11.97 -10.61
N ILE A 90 -21.73 -10.88 -10.50
CA ILE A 90 -22.30 -9.55 -10.58
C ILE A 90 -22.69 -9.09 -12.00
N PRO A 91 -22.07 -9.55 -13.10
CA PRO A 91 -22.56 -9.15 -14.42
C PRO A 91 -24.04 -9.38 -14.60
N ASP A 92 -24.57 -10.49 -14.11
CA ASP A 92 -26.00 -10.75 -14.19
C ASP A 92 -26.78 -9.74 -13.36
N ARG A 93 -26.28 -9.42 -12.18
CA ARG A 93 -26.92 -8.43 -11.33
C ARG A 93 -26.82 -7.03 -11.89
N LEU A 94 -25.66 -6.69 -12.43
CA LEU A 94 -25.46 -5.38 -13.03
C LEU A 94 -26.34 -5.20 -14.26
N ASP A 95 -26.48 -6.24 -15.07
CA ASP A 95 -27.37 -6.21 -16.22
C ASP A 95 -28.80 -6.02 -15.77
N GLU A 96 -29.22 -6.78 -14.77
CA GLU A 96 -30.56 -6.63 -14.20
C GLU A 96 -30.75 -5.24 -13.62
N GLY A 97 -29.78 -4.78 -12.83
CA GLY A 97 -29.83 -3.46 -12.24
C GLY A 97 -29.89 -2.36 -13.29
N GLY A 98 -29.09 -2.51 -14.36
CA GLY A 98 -29.10 -1.58 -15.45
C GLY A 98 -30.44 -1.58 -16.17
N LYS A 99 -31.00 -2.75 -16.39
CA LYS A 99 -32.32 -2.87 -17.02
C LYS A 99 -33.40 -2.25 -16.16
N TYR A 100 -33.34 -2.46 -14.87
CA TYR A 100 -34.33 -1.90 -13.96
C TYR A 100 -34.20 -0.39 -13.81
N ASN A 101 -33.01 0.11 -13.94
CA ASN A 101 -32.73 1.53 -13.79
C ASN A 101 -32.97 2.31 -15.08
N ASP A 102 -33.07 1.63 -16.19
CA ASP A 102 -33.36 2.24 -17.48
C ASP A 102 -34.85 2.61 -17.66
#